data_10baf9c793db470a2fc31c126b662ea2
#
_entry.id   10baf9c793db470a2fc31c126b662ea2
#
_cell.length_a   1.000
_cell.length_b   1.000
_cell.length_c   1.000
_cell.angle_alpha   90.00
_cell.angle_beta   90.00
_cell.angle_gamma   90.00
#
_symmetry.space_group_name_H-M   'P 1'
#
loop_
_entity.id
_entity.type
_entity.pdbx_description
1 polymer ?
#
loop_
_entity_poly.entity_id
_entity_poly.type
_entity_poly.pdbx_seq_one_letter_code
_entity_poly.pdbx_strand_id
1 'polypeptide(L)'
;MKQHIAIIIALCMVACNTNKSTDALLVEVWNNDQSAREQMVELTRAVTIEGRTDLIDSLIAGVEAVEKVDIKNISIIDSLLRDGLPENLTPQSYKTIWIVIDHASLDKQEQYLPLIEEMSQNGLIGKDEHAILYDRIAMKRNCPQRYGSQTVQFGKPDAMNLYVYPVENPALLDSLRASVGMSSMEEYLKQLTKTTGIEAKYDAELTIEQLEAMRGIFK
;
A
#
# COMPACT_ATOMS: atom_id res chain seq x y z
N MET A 1 -11.09 -50.46 2.43
CA MET A 1 -10.14 -49.62 3.12
C MET A 1 -9.02 -49.01 2.21
N LYS A 2 -8.46 -49.77 1.27
CA LYS A 2 -7.38 -49.26 0.39
C LYS A 2 -7.80 -48.18 -0.63
N GLN A 3 -9.07 -48.20 -1.11
CA GLN A 3 -9.56 -47.19 -2.09
C GLN A 3 -9.82 -45.81 -1.46
N HIS A 4 -10.22 -45.70 -0.21
CA HIS A 4 -10.48 -44.41 0.46
C HIS A 4 -9.19 -43.68 0.80
N ILE A 5 -8.10 -44.42 1.09
CA ILE A 5 -6.78 -43.83 1.37
C ILE A 5 -6.18 -43.20 0.10
N ALA A 6 -6.36 -43.84 -1.06
CA ALA A 6 -5.84 -43.30 -2.33
C ALA A 6 -6.55 -41.99 -2.75
N ILE A 7 -7.87 -41.87 -2.48
CA ILE A 7 -8.65 -40.67 -2.80
C ILE A 7 -8.23 -39.49 -1.90
N ILE A 8 -7.99 -39.73 -0.61
CA ILE A 8 -7.54 -38.69 0.34
C ILE A 8 -6.13 -38.18 -0.01
N ILE A 9 -5.22 -39.09 -0.38
CA ILE A 9 -3.85 -38.72 -0.80
C ILE A 9 -3.88 -37.94 -2.12
N ALA A 10 -4.73 -38.32 -3.07
CA ALA A 10 -4.89 -37.61 -4.34
C ALA A 10 -5.47 -36.20 -4.14
N LEU A 11 -6.46 -36.01 -3.27
CA LEU A 11 -7.01 -34.70 -2.93
C LEU A 11 -5.95 -33.80 -2.25
N CYS A 12 -5.18 -34.33 -1.29
CA CYS A 12 -4.11 -33.58 -0.65
C CYS A 12 -2.99 -33.19 -1.61
N MET A 13 -2.65 -34.07 -2.57
CA MET A 13 -1.62 -33.76 -3.57
C MET A 13 -2.08 -32.71 -4.60
N VAL A 14 -3.36 -32.71 -4.96
CA VAL A 14 -3.92 -31.69 -5.87
C VAL A 14 -3.96 -30.33 -5.16
N ALA A 15 -4.44 -30.27 -3.93
CA ALA A 15 -4.46 -29.03 -3.14
C ALA A 15 -3.04 -28.45 -2.92
N CYS A 16 -2.05 -29.30 -2.59
CA CYS A 16 -0.68 -28.86 -2.38
C CYS A 16 -0.03 -28.36 -3.70
N ASN A 17 -0.39 -28.92 -4.85
CA ASN A 17 0.14 -28.49 -6.14
C ASN A 17 -0.51 -27.19 -6.63
N THR A 18 -1.80 -26.98 -6.34
CA THR A 18 -2.50 -25.72 -6.66
C THR A 18 -1.96 -24.56 -5.82
N ASN A 19 -1.68 -24.76 -4.53
CA ASN A 19 -1.12 -23.72 -3.67
C ASN A 19 0.30 -23.30 -4.11
N LYS A 20 1.16 -24.25 -4.50
CA LYS A 20 2.48 -23.93 -5.06
C LYS A 20 2.39 -23.11 -6.34
N SER A 21 1.40 -23.38 -7.19
CA SER A 21 1.14 -22.58 -8.39
C SER A 21 0.66 -21.17 -8.04
N THR A 22 -0.21 -21.04 -7.03
CA THR A 22 -0.73 -19.74 -6.56
C THR A 22 0.36 -18.89 -5.91
N ASP A 23 1.19 -19.48 -5.04
CA ASP A 23 2.33 -18.78 -4.45
C ASP A 23 3.32 -18.30 -5.52
N ALA A 24 3.61 -19.11 -6.53
CA ALA A 24 4.51 -18.69 -7.62
C ALA A 24 3.94 -17.52 -8.44
N LEU A 25 2.62 -17.55 -8.71
CA LEU A 25 1.92 -16.42 -9.36
C LEU A 25 2.01 -15.16 -8.51
N LEU A 26 1.75 -15.25 -7.20
CA LEU A 26 1.79 -14.10 -6.30
C LEU A 26 3.20 -13.53 -6.11
N VAL A 27 4.24 -14.36 -6.19
CA VAL A 27 5.64 -13.88 -6.24
C VAL A 27 5.89 -13.08 -7.53
N GLU A 28 5.39 -13.53 -8.68
CA GLU A 28 5.50 -12.76 -9.92
C GLU A 28 4.76 -11.42 -9.82
N VAL A 29 3.54 -11.42 -9.27
CA VAL A 29 2.75 -10.21 -9.04
C VAL A 29 3.49 -9.23 -8.13
N TRP A 30 4.07 -9.71 -7.02
CA TRP A 30 4.92 -8.91 -6.14
C TRP A 30 6.09 -8.26 -6.87
N ASN A 31 6.83 -9.05 -7.63
CA ASN A 31 8.01 -8.56 -8.34
C ASN A 31 7.62 -7.48 -9.36
N ASN A 32 6.53 -7.67 -10.10
CA ASN A 32 6.03 -6.69 -11.06
C ASN A 32 5.62 -5.37 -10.36
N ASP A 33 4.89 -5.47 -9.25
CA ASP A 33 4.47 -4.32 -8.45
C ASP A 33 5.67 -3.52 -7.91
N GLN A 34 6.58 -4.20 -7.24
CA GLN A 34 7.72 -3.54 -6.58
C GLN A 34 8.71 -2.96 -7.59
N SER A 35 9.03 -3.67 -8.67
CA SER A 35 9.97 -3.17 -9.69
C SER A 35 9.46 -1.89 -10.37
N ALA A 36 8.15 -1.81 -10.67
CA ALA A 36 7.57 -0.61 -11.25
C ALA A 36 7.67 0.59 -10.30
N ARG A 37 7.45 0.37 -9.00
CA ARG A 37 7.52 1.41 -7.97
C ARG A 37 8.93 1.84 -7.65
N GLU A 38 9.90 0.91 -7.60
CA GLU A 38 11.32 1.24 -7.44
C GLU A 38 11.80 2.17 -8.54
N GLN A 39 11.50 1.87 -9.81
CA GLN A 39 11.82 2.74 -10.94
C GLN A 39 11.16 4.13 -10.81
N MET A 40 9.88 4.16 -10.38
CA MET A 40 9.15 5.41 -10.18
C MET A 40 9.77 6.26 -9.06
N VAL A 41 10.20 5.65 -7.95
CA VAL A 41 10.87 6.34 -6.83
C VAL A 41 12.19 6.95 -7.29
N GLU A 42 13.01 6.21 -8.05
CA GLU A 42 14.28 6.70 -8.59
C GLU A 42 14.08 7.88 -9.55
N LEU A 43 13.11 7.78 -10.48
CA LEU A 43 12.78 8.89 -11.39
C LEU A 43 12.26 10.11 -10.63
N THR A 44 11.38 9.89 -9.65
CA THR A 44 10.87 10.99 -8.80
C THR A 44 12.00 11.69 -8.09
N ARG A 45 12.91 10.94 -7.46
CA ARG A 45 14.09 11.49 -6.78
C ARG A 45 14.99 12.28 -7.73
N ALA A 46 15.30 11.72 -8.91
CA ALA A 46 16.15 12.38 -9.89
C ALA A 46 15.55 13.73 -10.34
N VAL A 47 14.24 13.79 -10.57
CA VAL A 47 13.56 15.02 -10.97
C VAL A 47 13.44 16.02 -9.81
N THR A 48 13.00 15.55 -8.62
CA THR A 48 12.61 16.45 -7.51
C THR A 48 13.78 16.86 -6.62
N ILE A 49 14.78 16.00 -6.44
CA ILE A 49 15.93 16.24 -5.56
C ILE A 49 17.17 16.63 -6.36
N GLU A 50 17.44 15.94 -7.47
CA GLU A 50 18.65 16.16 -8.26
C GLU A 50 18.47 17.19 -9.38
N GLY A 51 17.24 17.70 -9.58
CA GLY A 51 16.91 18.74 -10.56
C GLY A 51 17.00 18.27 -12.02
N ARG A 52 16.90 16.97 -12.28
CA ARG A 52 16.99 16.34 -13.61
C ARG A 52 15.69 16.56 -14.40
N THR A 53 15.43 17.79 -14.82
CA THR A 53 14.23 18.16 -15.59
C THR A 53 14.18 17.48 -16.97
N ASP A 54 15.31 17.01 -17.49
CA ASP A 54 15.41 16.18 -18.69
C ASP A 54 14.72 14.80 -18.57
N LEU A 55 14.40 14.36 -17.33
CA LEU A 55 13.71 13.10 -17.05
C LEU A 55 12.20 13.24 -16.81
N ILE A 56 11.61 14.43 -16.96
CA ILE A 56 10.17 14.64 -16.71
C ILE A 56 9.31 13.74 -17.59
N ASP A 57 9.61 13.61 -18.88
CA ASP A 57 8.86 12.72 -19.77
C ASP A 57 8.99 11.25 -19.34
N SER A 58 10.17 10.84 -18.86
CA SER A 58 10.39 9.51 -18.32
C SER A 58 9.59 9.28 -17.02
N LEU A 59 9.50 10.29 -16.18
CA LEU A 59 8.68 10.25 -14.95
C LEU A 59 7.19 10.09 -15.28
N ILE A 60 6.68 10.84 -16.25
CA ILE A 60 5.29 10.72 -16.72
C ILE A 60 5.03 9.30 -17.26
N ALA A 61 5.91 8.79 -18.12
CA ALA A 61 5.81 7.42 -18.62
C ALA A 61 5.89 6.36 -17.50
N GLY A 62 6.68 6.63 -16.45
CA GLY A 62 6.76 5.79 -15.25
C GLY A 62 5.44 5.71 -14.47
N VAL A 63 4.74 6.85 -14.32
CA VAL A 63 3.39 6.89 -13.71
C VAL A 63 2.42 6.01 -14.48
N GLU A 64 2.36 6.16 -15.81
CA GLU A 64 1.50 5.33 -16.66
C GLU A 64 1.86 3.83 -16.59
N ALA A 65 3.16 3.51 -16.46
CA ALA A 65 3.60 2.13 -16.33
C ALA A 65 3.14 1.51 -15.00
N VAL A 66 3.23 2.25 -13.89
CA VAL A 66 2.72 1.83 -12.58
C VAL A 66 1.21 1.60 -12.64
N GLU A 67 0.44 2.52 -13.23
CA GLU A 67 -1.01 2.37 -13.38
C GLU A 67 -1.41 1.11 -14.17
N LYS A 68 -0.69 0.81 -15.26
CA LYS A 68 -0.91 -0.42 -16.04
C LYS A 68 -0.62 -1.68 -15.23
N VAL A 69 0.43 -1.66 -14.40
CA VAL A 69 0.77 -2.77 -13.50
C VAL A 69 -0.32 -2.94 -12.45
N ASP A 70 -0.81 -1.85 -11.83
CA ASP A 70 -1.87 -1.89 -10.82
C ASP A 70 -3.17 -2.48 -11.39
N ILE A 71 -3.60 -2.06 -12.59
CA ILE A 71 -4.77 -2.60 -13.29
C ILE A 71 -4.61 -4.11 -13.57
N LYS A 72 -3.44 -4.54 -14.04
CA LYS A 72 -3.16 -5.95 -14.30
C LYS A 72 -3.18 -6.75 -12.99
N ASN A 73 -2.50 -6.28 -11.97
CA ASN A 73 -2.35 -6.97 -10.71
C ASN A 73 -3.69 -7.13 -9.99
N ILE A 74 -4.51 -6.08 -9.92
CA ILE A 74 -5.85 -6.19 -9.29
C ILE A 74 -6.77 -7.14 -10.06
N SER A 75 -6.67 -7.24 -11.38
CA SER A 75 -7.42 -8.22 -12.17
C SER A 75 -7.04 -9.65 -11.82
N ILE A 76 -5.76 -9.91 -11.54
CA ILE A 76 -5.28 -11.23 -11.07
C ILE A 76 -5.87 -11.53 -9.69
N ILE A 77 -5.81 -10.56 -8.76
CA ILE A 77 -6.35 -10.71 -7.40
C ILE A 77 -7.87 -10.91 -7.43
N ASP A 78 -8.62 -10.14 -8.24
CA ASP A 78 -10.07 -10.34 -8.44
C ASP A 78 -10.39 -11.77 -8.90
N SER A 79 -9.56 -12.32 -9.80
CA SER A 79 -9.75 -13.68 -10.30
C SER A 79 -9.42 -14.73 -9.24
N LEU A 80 -8.38 -14.48 -8.45
CA LEU A 80 -7.93 -15.36 -7.37
C LEU A 80 -8.95 -15.42 -6.21
N LEU A 81 -9.55 -14.28 -5.87
CA LEU A 81 -10.47 -14.13 -4.75
C LEU A 81 -11.94 -14.43 -5.11
N ARG A 82 -12.23 -14.82 -6.35
CA ARG A 82 -13.60 -15.10 -6.82
C ARG A 82 -14.35 -16.14 -5.98
N ASP A 83 -13.64 -17.19 -5.58
CA ASP A 83 -14.18 -18.30 -4.79
C ASP A 83 -13.79 -18.21 -3.30
N GLY A 84 -13.31 -17.06 -2.86
CA GLY A 84 -12.83 -16.80 -1.51
C GLY A 84 -11.31 -16.72 -1.40
N LEU A 85 -10.81 -16.39 -0.21
CA LEU A 85 -9.38 -16.33 0.07
C LEU A 85 -8.76 -17.73 0.03
N PRO A 86 -7.74 -17.99 -0.79
CA PRO A 86 -7.05 -19.28 -0.78
C PRO A 86 -6.37 -19.54 0.59
N GLU A 87 -6.52 -20.76 1.08
CA GLU A 87 -5.91 -21.19 2.32
C GLU A 87 -4.47 -21.67 2.14
N ASN A 88 -3.69 -21.65 3.22
CA ASN A 88 -2.33 -22.22 3.29
C ASN A 88 -1.34 -21.60 2.29
N LEU A 89 -1.52 -20.32 1.96
CA LEU A 89 -0.52 -19.55 1.22
C LEU A 89 0.66 -19.17 2.13
N THR A 90 1.78 -18.81 1.51
CA THR A 90 2.91 -18.25 2.26
C THR A 90 2.57 -16.86 2.83
N PRO A 91 3.23 -16.41 3.92
CA PRO A 91 3.07 -15.05 4.43
C PRO A 91 3.34 -13.97 3.35
N GLN A 92 4.32 -14.21 2.49
CA GLN A 92 4.62 -13.30 1.37
C GLN A 92 3.44 -13.22 0.39
N SER A 93 2.75 -14.32 0.12
CA SER A 93 1.59 -14.34 -0.78
C SER A 93 0.41 -13.58 -0.20
N TYR A 94 0.11 -13.70 1.09
CA TYR A 94 -0.90 -12.89 1.75
C TYR A 94 -0.54 -11.39 1.72
N LYS A 95 0.73 -11.07 1.96
CA LYS A 95 1.23 -9.70 1.83
C LYS A 95 1.10 -9.17 0.40
N THR A 96 1.29 -10.01 -0.61
CA THR A 96 1.10 -9.63 -2.03
C THR A 96 -0.37 -9.30 -2.30
N ILE A 97 -1.32 -10.09 -1.80
CA ILE A 97 -2.75 -9.80 -1.92
C ILE A 97 -3.06 -8.42 -1.32
N TRP A 98 -2.58 -8.17 -0.08
CA TRP A 98 -2.79 -6.89 0.58
C TRP A 98 -2.20 -5.71 -0.22
N ILE A 99 -0.94 -5.77 -0.65
CA ILE A 99 -0.27 -4.63 -1.31
C ILE A 99 -0.94 -4.28 -2.64
N VAL A 100 -1.40 -5.28 -3.40
CA VAL A 100 -2.12 -5.04 -4.65
C VAL A 100 -3.46 -4.35 -4.40
N ILE A 101 -4.18 -4.76 -3.35
CA ILE A 101 -5.43 -4.10 -2.94
C ILE A 101 -5.14 -2.67 -2.46
N ASP A 102 -4.08 -2.47 -1.67
CA ASP A 102 -3.66 -1.14 -1.19
C ASP A 102 -3.32 -0.18 -2.33
N HIS A 103 -2.78 -0.68 -3.42
CA HIS A 103 -2.46 0.11 -4.61
C HIS A 103 -3.62 0.29 -5.60
N ALA A 104 -4.71 -0.45 -5.43
CA ALA A 104 -5.85 -0.42 -6.35
C ALA A 104 -6.68 0.88 -6.25
N SER A 105 -7.70 1.00 -7.11
CA SER A 105 -8.69 2.08 -7.07
C SER A 105 -9.49 2.09 -5.75
N LEU A 106 -10.09 3.23 -5.41
CA LEU A 106 -10.85 3.38 -4.17
C LEU A 106 -11.99 2.35 -4.05
N ASP A 107 -12.73 2.11 -5.11
CA ASP A 107 -13.82 1.11 -5.14
C ASP A 107 -13.31 -0.32 -4.84
N LYS A 108 -12.13 -0.68 -5.33
CA LYS A 108 -11.50 -1.97 -5.02
C LYS A 108 -10.99 -2.05 -3.59
N GLN A 109 -10.39 -0.98 -3.08
CA GLN A 109 -9.97 -0.89 -1.70
C GLN A 109 -11.15 -1.05 -0.74
N GLU A 110 -12.28 -0.37 -1.01
CA GLU A 110 -13.50 -0.47 -0.23
C GLU A 110 -14.15 -1.85 -0.34
N GLN A 111 -14.16 -2.44 -1.54
CA GLN A 111 -14.66 -3.79 -1.78
C GLN A 111 -13.95 -4.83 -0.92
N TYR A 112 -12.62 -4.72 -0.82
CA TYR A 112 -11.78 -5.71 -0.15
C TYR A 112 -11.38 -5.35 1.29
N LEU A 113 -11.73 -4.15 1.80
CA LEU A 113 -11.42 -3.77 3.18
C LEU A 113 -11.89 -4.81 4.23
N PRO A 114 -13.11 -5.38 4.15
CA PRO A 114 -13.55 -6.41 5.09
C PRO A 114 -12.67 -7.68 5.05
N LEU A 115 -12.20 -8.08 3.88
CA LEU A 115 -11.28 -9.21 3.72
C LEU A 115 -9.92 -8.91 4.35
N ILE A 116 -9.38 -7.73 4.14
CA ILE A 116 -8.10 -7.30 4.73
C ILE A 116 -8.19 -7.21 6.26
N GLU A 117 -9.34 -6.76 6.79
CA GLU A 117 -9.61 -6.78 8.23
C GLU A 117 -9.62 -8.22 8.77
N GLU A 118 -10.31 -9.14 8.11
CA GLU A 118 -10.35 -10.56 8.48
C GLU A 118 -8.96 -11.20 8.42
N MET A 119 -8.18 -10.93 7.37
CA MET A 119 -6.78 -11.40 7.25
C MET A 119 -5.92 -10.91 8.41
N SER A 120 -6.07 -9.65 8.82
CA SER A 120 -5.35 -9.07 9.95
C SER A 120 -5.78 -9.68 11.29
N GLN A 121 -7.08 -9.90 11.50
CA GLN A 121 -7.62 -10.55 12.72
C GLN A 121 -7.14 -12.00 12.85
N ASN A 122 -6.99 -12.71 11.74
CA ASN A 122 -6.48 -14.08 11.69
C ASN A 122 -4.94 -14.17 11.68
N GLY A 123 -4.23 -13.04 11.72
CA GLY A 123 -2.77 -13.00 11.75
C GLY A 123 -2.11 -13.41 10.43
N LEU A 124 -2.81 -13.39 9.31
CA LEU A 124 -2.29 -13.65 7.97
C LEU A 124 -1.49 -12.46 7.44
N ILE A 125 -1.81 -11.25 7.89
CA ILE A 125 -1.09 -10.00 7.66
C ILE A 125 -0.97 -9.21 8.97
N GLY A 126 -0.14 -8.17 8.99
CA GLY A 126 0.03 -7.27 10.13
C GLY A 126 -1.20 -6.37 10.36
N LYS A 127 -1.38 -5.95 11.60
CA LYS A 127 -2.40 -4.94 11.95
C LYS A 127 -2.08 -3.58 11.36
N ASP A 128 -0.80 -3.27 11.20
CA ASP A 128 -0.31 -2.08 10.53
C ASP A 128 -0.68 -2.06 9.03
N GLU A 129 -0.65 -3.21 8.36
CA GLU A 129 -1.05 -3.34 6.95
C GLU A 129 -2.55 -3.03 6.75
N HIS A 130 -3.42 -3.51 7.64
CA HIS A 130 -4.83 -3.11 7.65
C HIS A 130 -5.01 -1.61 7.94
N ALA A 131 -4.27 -1.06 8.92
CA ALA A 131 -4.34 0.34 9.29
C ALA A 131 -3.88 1.28 8.16
N ILE A 132 -2.85 0.88 7.38
CA ILE A 132 -2.39 1.62 6.20
C ILE A 132 -3.50 1.71 5.14
N LEU A 133 -4.15 0.59 4.82
CA LEU A 133 -5.26 0.58 3.86
C LEU A 133 -6.45 1.42 4.35
N TYR A 134 -6.80 1.33 5.64
CA TYR A 134 -7.85 2.14 6.25
C TYR A 134 -7.59 3.64 6.06
N ASP A 135 -6.38 4.09 6.39
CA ASP A 135 -5.97 5.50 6.24
C ASP A 135 -5.96 5.93 4.77
N ARG A 136 -5.53 5.07 3.86
CA ARG A 136 -5.51 5.35 2.42
C ARG A 136 -6.92 5.56 1.86
N ILE A 137 -7.88 4.74 2.27
CA ILE A 137 -9.29 4.92 1.91
C ILE A 137 -9.81 6.25 2.47
N ALA A 138 -9.52 6.57 3.74
CA ALA A 138 -9.91 7.84 4.34
C ALA A 138 -9.36 9.03 3.54
N MET A 139 -8.06 9.03 3.22
CA MET A 139 -7.43 10.07 2.42
C MET A 139 -8.06 10.18 1.02
N LYS A 140 -8.32 9.06 0.33
CA LYS A 140 -8.97 9.08 -1.00
C LYS A 140 -10.42 9.57 -0.96
N ARG A 141 -11.10 9.42 0.18
CA ARG A 141 -12.42 9.96 0.45
C ARG A 141 -12.41 11.42 0.90
N ASN A 142 -11.24 12.04 0.93
CA ASN A 142 -11.04 13.37 1.48
C ASN A 142 -11.53 13.48 2.94
N CYS A 143 -11.24 12.46 3.74
CA CYS A 143 -11.54 12.37 5.17
C CYS A 143 -10.24 12.29 5.98
N PRO A 144 -10.18 12.81 7.21
CA PRO A 144 -9.03 12.64 8.08
C PRO A 144 -8.72 11.16 8.31
N GLN A 145 -7.44 10.84 8.38
CA GLN A 145 -6.96 9.50 8.65
C GLN A 145 -6.87 9.21 10.16
N ARG A 146 -6.78 7.95 10.52
CA ARG A 146 -6.79 7.53 11.93
C ARG A 146 -5.40 7.31 12.51
N TYR A 147 -4.49 6.73 11.73
CA TYR A 147 -3.18 6.28 12.19
C TYR A 147 -2.02 7.15 11.67
N GLY A 148 -2.29 8.13 10.82
CA GLY A 148 -1.27 9.02 10.28
C GLY A 148 -0.27 8.31 9.37
N SER A 149 -0.69 7.31 8.61
CA SER A 149 0.19 6.53 7.72
C SER A 149 0.35 7.15 6.34
N GLN A 150 -0.58 7.98 5.90
CA GLN A 150 -0.59 8.58 4.57
C GLN A 150 0.01 9.98 4.59
N THR A 151 0.74 10.30 3.52
CA THR A 151 1.39 11.60 3.33
C THR A 151 1.04 12.19 1.98
N VAL A 152 1.19 13.49 1.85
CA VAL A 152 1.09 14.23 0.58
C VAL A 152 2.35 15.00 0.32
N GLN A 153 2.77 14.99 -0.94
CA GLN A 153 3.94 15.72 -1.42
C GLN A 153 3.49 16.77 -2.43
N PHE A 154 3.97 17.98 -2.28
CA PHE A 154 3.65 19.09 -3.19
C PHE A 154 4.72 20.17 -3.12
N GLY A 155 4.77 21.02 -4.15
CA GLY A 155 5.72 22.12 -4.24
C GLY A 155 6.48 22.11 -5.55
N LYS A 156 7.48 22.98 -5.64
CA LYS A 156 8.42 23.01 -6.76
C LYS A 156 9.57 22.03 -6.49
N PRO A 157 10.28 21.55 -7.53
CA PRO A 157 11.40 20.62 -7.36
C PRO A 157 12.47 21.05 -6.35
N ASP A 158 12.72 22.36 -6.24
CA ASP A 158 13.69 22.96 -5.33
C ASP A 158 13.13 23.31 -3.94
N ALA A 159 11.82 23.14 -3.74
CA ALA A 159 11.09 23.48 -2.51
C ALA A 159 9.91 22.53 -2.26
N MET A 160 10.20 21.23 -2.23
CA MET A 160 9.19 20.20 -1.97
C MET A 160 8.78 20.18 -0.51
N ASN A 161 7.48 20.03 -0.28
CA ASN A 161 6.89 19.81 1.03
C ASN A 161 6.36 18.37 1.11
N LEU A 162 6.55 17.73 2.25
CA LEU A 162 6.03 16.41 2.57
C LEU A 162 5.30 16.51 3.92
N TYR A 163 3.99 16.40 3.88
CA TYR A 163 3.14 16.48 5.07
C TYR A 163 2.41 15.17 5.32
N VAL A 164 2.33 14.77 6.59
CA VAL A 164 1.34 13.76 7.02
C VAL A 164 -0.04 14.33 6.76
N TYR A 165 -0.90 13.54 6.11
CA TYR A 165 -2.29 13.95 5.84
C TYR A 165 -3.05 14.16 7.16
N PRO A 166 -4.02 15.07 7.25
CA PRO A 166 -4.75 15.38 8.49
C PRO A 166 -5.29 14.15 9.21
N VAL A 167 -5.20 14.12 10.54
CA VAL A 167 -5.62 13.00 11.38
C VAL A 167 -6.87 13.33 12.20
N GLU A 168 -7.72 12.31 12.48
CA GLU A 168 -8.98 12.46 13.22
C GLU A 168 -8.75 12.90 14.66
N ASN A 169 -7.76 12.33 15.33
CA ASN A 169 -7.50 12.57 16.75
C ASN A 169 -6.01 12.66 17.06
N PRO A 170 -5.42 13.85 16.91
CA PRO A 170 -4.00 14.07 17.17
C PRO A 170 -3.55 13.65 18.58
N ALA A 171 -4.39 13.86 19.59
CA ALA A 171 -4.05 13.54 20.98
C ALA A 171 -3.89 12.03 21.26
N LEU A 172 -4.54 11.18 20.47
CA LEU A 172 -4.46 9.72 20.60
C LEU A 172 -3.55 9.06 19.55
N LEU A 173 -2.95 9.83 18.65
CA LEU A 173 -2.27 9.31 17.46
C LEU A 173 -1.22 8.26 17.79
N ASP A 174 -0.27 8.54 18.67
CA ASP A 174 0.79 7.58 19.01
C ASP A 174 0.26 6.34 19.74
N SER A 175 -0.79 6.49 20.55
CA SER A 175 -1.46 5.34 21.18
C SER A 175 -2.15 4.45 20.14
N LEU A 176 -2.83 5.04 19.15
CA LEU A 176 -3.46 4.33 18.04
C LEU A 176 -2.40 3.61 17.19
N ARG A 177 -1.31 4.28 16.85
CA ARG A 177 -0.18 3.70 16.11
C ARG A 177 0.41 2.50 16.84
N ALA A 178 0.72 2.64 18.13
CA ALA A 178 1.25 1.57 18.96
C ALA A 178 0.29 0.36 19.02
N SER A 179 -1.02 0.57 19.06
CA SER A 179 -2.03 -0.51 19.12
C SER A 179 -2.03 -1.44 17.90
N VAL A 180 -1.49 -0.95 16.77
CA VAL A 180 -1.38 -1.71 15.51
C VAL A 180 0.08 -2.04 15.15
N GLY A 181 1.03 -1.77 16.03
CA GLY A 181 2.45 -2.11 15.83
C GLY A 181 3.25 -1.09 15.02
N MET A 182 2.70 0.10 14.76
CA MET A 182 3.42 1.19 14.09
C MET A 182 4.34 1.93 15.06
N SER A 183 5.46 2.46 14.56
CA SER A 183 6.34 3.38 15.30
C SER A 183 5.62 4.68 15.68
N SER A 184 6.17 5.42 16.65
CA SER A 184 5.67 6.77 16.98
C SER A 184 5.68 7.69 15.76
N MET A 185 4.89 8.76 15.79
CA MET A 185 4.88 9.75 14.71
C MET A 185 6.27 10.38 14.54
N GLU A 186 6.97 10.65 15.63
CA GLU A 186 8.33 11.22 15.58
C GLU A 186 9.31 10.29 14.84
N GLU A 187 9.31 8.99 15.14
CA GLU A 187 10.16 8.00 14.47
C GLU A 187 9.78 7.84 13.00
N TYR A 188 8.48 7.85 12.70
CA TYR A 188 7.98 7.77 11.33
C TYR A 188 8.45 8.97 10.48
N LEU A 189 8.37 10.20 11.00
CA LEU A 189 8.85 11.39 10.30
C LEU A 189 10.36 11.33 10.04
N LYS A 190 11.15 10.88 11.01
CA LYS A 190 12.60 10.67 10.82
C LYS A 190 12.89 9.67 9.70
N GLN A 191 12.15 8.56 9.67
CA GLN A 191 12.29 7.55 8.64
C GLN A 191 11.87 8.06 7.26
N LEU A 192 10.74 8.75 7.16
CA LEU A 192 10.28 9.37 5.91
C LEU A 192 11.31 10.38 5.36
N THR A 193 11.79 11.29 6.21
CA THR A 193 12.82 12.27 5.83
C THR A 193 14.08 11.57 5.32
N LYS A 194 14.53 10.52 6.01
CA LYS A 194 15.70 9.74 5.59
C LYS A 194 15.48 9.04 4.25
N THR A 195 14.30 8.48 4.02
CA THR A 195 13.99 7.70 2.82
C THR A 195 13.76 8.60 1.61
N THR A 196 13.04 9.71 1.80
CA THR A 196 12.65 10.59 0.69
C THR A 196 13.68 11.69 0.39
N GLY A 197 14.53 12.03 1.36
CA GLY A 197 15.40 13.22 1.29
C GLY A 197 14.65 14.53 1.46
N ILE A 198 13.34 14.51 1.73
CA ILE A 198 12.49 15.69 1.95
C ILE A 198 12.10 15.69 3.42
N GLU A 199 12.23 16.85 4.08
CA GLU A 199 11.81 17.00 5.47
C GLU A 199 10.32 16.70 5.61
N ALA A 200 10.00 15.59 6.29
CA ALA A 200 8.62 15.20 6.56
C ALA A 200 8.07 15.97 7.76
N LYS A 201 6.84 16.48 7.64
CA LYS A 201 6.20 17.35 8.61
C LYS A 201 4.88 16.75 9.08
N TYR A 202 4.60 16.92 10.35
CA TYR A 202 3.30 16.65 10.96
C TYR A 202 2.84 17.90 11.72
N ASP A 203 1.63 18.34 11.41
CA ASP A 203 0.96 19.44 12.11
C ASP A 203 -0.37 18.90 12.64
N ALA A 204 -0.50 18.92 13.97
CA ALA A 204 -1.67 18.38 14.67
C ALA A 204 -2.95 19.22 14.43
N GLU A 205 -2.79 20.48 14.03
CA GLU A 205 -3.89 21.41 13.76
C GLU A 205 -4.23 21.52 12.27
N LEU A 206 -3.47 20.83 11.40
CA LEU A 206 -3.67 20.89 9.96
C LEU A 206 -5.02 20.28 9.57
N THR A 207 -5.87 21.09 8.92
CA THR A 207 -7.13 20.62 8.33
C THR A 207 -6.96 20.26 6.86
N ILE A 208 -7.94 19.53 6.31
CA ILE A 208 -7.97 19.18 4.89
C ILE A 208 -8.06 20.44 4.03
N GLU A 209 -8.90 21.41 4.41
CA GLU A 209 -9.06 22.68 3.70
C GLU A 209 -7.76 23.49 3.65
N GLN A 210 -7.03 23.54 4.76
CA GLN A 210 -5.72 24.21 4.83
C GLN A 210 -4.71 23.51 3.94
N LEU A 211 -4.65 22.16 3.98
CA LEU A 211 -3.76 21.37 3.13
C LEU A 211 -4.05 21.59 1.65
N GLU A 212 -5.32 21.57 1.24
CA GLU A 212 -5.71 21.82 -0.15
C GLU A 212 -5.42 23.25 -0.59
N ALA A 213 -5.59 24.25 0.30
CA ALA A 213 -5.19 25.61 0.04
C ALA A 213 -3.67 25.72 -0.19
N MET A 214 -2.85 25.06 0.64
CA MET A 214 -1.39 25.00 0.47
C MET A 214 -1.01 24.37 -0.87
N ARG A 215 -1.63 23.26 -1.26
CA ARG A 215 -1.41 22.58 -2.55
C ARG A 215 -1.84 23.44 -3.73
N GLY A 216 -2.90 24.22 -3.58
CA GLY A 216 -3.43 25.13 -4.61
C GLY A 216 -2.48 26.27 -4.99
N ILE A 217 -1.59 26.69 -4.09
CA ILE A 217 -0.58 27.71 -4.35
C ILE A 217 0.46 27.24 -5.40
N PHE A 218 0.63 25.94 -5.56
CA PHE A 218 1.64 25.31 -6.43
C PHE A 218 1.03 24.69 -7.70
N LYS A 219 -0.27 24.89 -7.96
CA LYS A 219 -0.93 24.56 -9.22
C LYS A 219 -0.78 25.73 -10.17
#